data_b4a6a5db18c57e870eeb2a7dd71e6b6b
#
_entry.id   b4a6a5db18c57e870eeb2a7dd71e6b6b
#
_cell.length_a   1.000
_cell.length_b   1.000
_cell.length_c   1.000
_cell.angle_alpha   90.00
_cell.angle_beta   90.00
_cell.angle_gamma   90.00
#
_symmetry.space_group_name_H-M   'P 1'
#
loop_
_entity.id
_entity.type
_entity.pdbx_description
1 polymer ?
#
loop_
_entity_poly.entity_id
_entity_poly.type
_entity_poly.pdbx_seq_one_letter_code
_entity_poly.pdbx_strand_id
1 'polypeptide(L)'
;MRVIAKSAVTRAMFTHSQWQPALSLWLATFDRPALRFKSFGQLRQVWLETTGWNVDRVPCTRLRPPSQKGPLDIYVFDIKKTECRIVTWINVNNGTIFIKDILSHAAYDKWCRADVK
;
A
#
# COMPACT_ATOMS: atom_id res chain seq x y z
N MET A 1 -6.92 -10.35 -6.42
CA MET A 1 -6.28 -9.03 -6.52
C MET A 1 -5.09 -9.11 -7.47
N ARG A 2 -4.93 -8.08 -8.26
CA ARG A 2 -3.81 -7.93 -9.18
C ARG A 2 -3.01 -6.70 -8.77
N VAL A 3 -1.70 -6.88 -8.55
CA VAL A 3 -0.81 -5.76 -8.19
C VAL A 3 -0.17 -5.21 -9.47
N ILE A 4 -0.31 -3.91 -9.67
CA ILE A 4 0.27 -3.19 -10.82
C ILE A 4 1.44 -2.34 -10.32
N ALA A 5 2.48 -2.23 -11.16
CA ALA A 5 3.77 -1.60 -10.86
C ALA A 5 4.60 -2.40 -9.85
N LYS A 6 4.59 -3.74 -9.98
CA LYS A 6 5.37 -4.64 -9.12
C LYS A 6 6.87 -4.37 -9.16
N SER A 7 7.37 -3.74 -10.22
CA SER A 7 8.77 -3.35 -10.32
C SER A 7 9.21 -2.40 -9.19
N ALA A 8 8.28 -1.60 -8.66
CA ALA A 8 8.58 -0.75 -7.50
C ALA A 8 8.91 -1.58 -6.27
N VAL A 9 8.18 -2.69 -6.07
CA VAL A 9 8.44 -3.61 -4.95
C VAL A 9 9.79 -4.29 -5.12
N THR A 10 10.09 -4.79 -6.31
CA THR A 10 11.36 -5.45 -6.62
C THR A 10 12.54 -4.50 -6.38
N ARG A 11 12.43 -3.25 -6.83
CA ARG A 11 13.47 -2.24 -6.58
C ARG A 11 13.65 -1.93 -5.11
N ALA A 12 12.55 -1.83 -4.36
CA ALA A 12 12.63 -1.58 -2.91
C ALA A 12 13.30 -2.75 -2.18
N MET A 13 13.01 -3.99 -2.57
CA MET A 13 13.66 -5.17 -2.02
C MET A 13 15.18 -5.14 -2.25
N PHE A 14 15.59 -4.68 -3.41
CA PHE A 14 17.00 -4.60 -3.78
C PHE A 14 17.71 -3.45 -3.05
N THR A 15 17.08 -2.28 -3.01
CA THR A 15 17.65 -1.07 -2.39
C THR A 15 17.66 -1.16 -0.87
N HIS A 16 16.62 -1.80 -0.28
CA HIS A 16 16.46 -1.96 1.16
C HIS A 16 16.29 -3.44 1.47
N SER A 17 17.38 -4.18 1.46
CA SER A 17 17.35 -5.63 1.62
C SER A 17 16.70 -6.08 2.93
N GLN A 18 16.74 -5.27 3.97
CA GLN A 18 16.07 -5.56 5.25
C GLN A 18 14.55 -5.60 5.15
N TRP A 19 13.98 -4.99 4.11
CA TRP A 19 12.53 -5.01 3.88
C TRP A 19 12.08 -6.20 3.04
N GLN A 20 13.01 -6.92 2.42
CA GLN A 20 12.69 -7.95 1.44
C GLN A 20 11.73 -9.02 1.96
N PRO A 21 11.92 -9.62 3.15
CA PRO A 21 10.98 -10.65 3.62
C PRO A 21 9.56 -10.13 3.78
N ALA A 22 9.41 -8.93 4.32
CA ALA A 22 8.10 -8.33 4.55
C ALA A 22 7.42 -7.92 3.25
N LEU A 23 8.18 -7.37 2.28
CA LEU A 23 7.65 -7.01 0.97
C LEU A 23 7.26 -8.26 0.16
N SER A 24 8.06 -9.33 0.25
CA SER A 24 7.70 -10.61 -0.37
C SER A 24 6.41 -11.19 0.22
N LEU A 25 6.23 -11.09 1.52
CA LEU A 25 5.00 -11.52 2.19
C LEU A 25 3.81 -10.69 1.71
N TRP A 26 3.97 -9.38 1.54
CA TRP A 26 2.90 -8.52 1.04
C TRP A 26 2.46 -8.95 -0.37
N LEU A 27 3.40 -9.19 -1.28
CA LEU A 27 3.09 -9.69 -2.63
C LEU A 27 2.40 -11.05 -2.57
N ALA A 28 2.90 -11.98 -1.76
CA ALA A 28 2.30 -13.31 -1.60
C ALA A 28 0.88 -13.24 -1.05
N THR A 29 0.59 -12.24 -0.23
CA THR A 29 -0.73 -12.05 0.38
C THR A 29 -1.72 -11.46 -0.62
N PHE A 30 -1.31 -10.46 -1.40
CA PHE A 30 -2.25 -9.65 -2.19
C PHE A 30 -2.18 -9.88 -3.69
N ASP A 31 -1.03 -10.25 -4.26
CA ASP A 31 -0.90 -10.47 -5.70
C ASP A 31 -1.37 -11.89 -6.06
N ARG A 32 -2.66 -12.12 -5.92
CA ARG A 32 -3.31 -13.42 -6.18
C ARG A 32 -4.55 -13.18 -7.03
N PRO A 33 -4.56 -13.62 -8.30
CA PRO A 33 -5.65 -13.30 -9.24
C PRO A 33 -7.04 -13.66 -8.75
N ALA A 34 -7.19 -14.76 -8.01
CA ALA A 34 -8.49 -15.22 -7.50
C ALA A 34 -8.94 -14.47 -6.24
N LEU A 35 -8.06 -13.73 -5.61
CA LEU A 35 -8.36 -13.02 -4.36
C LEU A 35 -9.25 -11.81 -4.64
N ARG A 36 -10.34 -11.69 -3.90
CA ARG A 36 -11.24 -10.54 -3.97
C ARG A 36 -11.65 -10.15 -2.56
N PHE A 37 -11.81 -8.85 -2.36
CA PHE A 37 -12.34 -8.29 -1.11
C PHE A 37 -13.65 -7.58 -1.39
N LYS A 38 -14.59 -7.67 -0.45
CA LYS A 38 -15.87 -6.97 -0.52
C LYS A 38 -15.74 -5.52 -0.03
N SER A 39 -14.74 -5.25 0.79
CA SER A 39 -14.55 -3.93 1.41
C SER A 39 -13.10 -3.74 1.82
N PHE A 40 -12.76 -2.47 2.08
CA PHE A 40 -11.47 -2.12 2.69
C PHE A 40 -11.28 -2.82 4.05
N GLY A 41 -12.34 -2.94 4.84
CA GLY A 41 -12.27 -3.59 6.14
C GLY A 41 -11.78 -5.03 6.06
N GLN A 42 -12.22 -5.80 5.05
CA GLN A 42 -11.75 -7.16 4.84
C GLN A 42 -10.25 -7.19 4.47
N LEU A 43 -9.83 -6.32 3.58
CA LEU A 43 -8.43 -6.23 3.17
C LEU A 43 -7.53 -5.89 4.35
N ARG A 44 -7.93 -4.90 5.14
CA ARG A 44 -7.21 -4.49 6.34
C ARG A 44 -7.10 -5.64 7.35
N GLN A 45 -8.20 -6.35 7.55
CA GLN A 45 -8.24 -7.47 8.50
C GLN A 45 -7.28 -8.59 8.10
N VAL A 46 -7.20 -8.91 6.82
CA VAL A 46 -6.27 -9.93 6.32
C VAL A 46 -4.82 -9.54 6.64
N TRP A 47 -4.43 -8.30 6.38
CA TRP A 47 -3.07 -7.85 6.65
C TRP A 47 -2.78 -7.81 8.15
N LEU A 48 -3.74 -7.33 8.93
CA LEU A 48 -3.61 -7.27 10.38
C LEU A 48 -3.48 -8.67 11.01
N GLU A 49 -4.26 -9.63 10.56
CA GLU A 49 -4.19 -11.01 11.05
C GLU A 49 -2.91 -11.72 10.61
N THR A 50 -2.44 -11.42 9.40
CA THR A 50 -1.22 -12.05 8.86
C THR A 50 0.04 -11.55 9.53
N THR A 51 0.11 -10.25 9.84
CA THR A 51 1.36 -9.61 10.27
C THR A 51 1.26 -8.86 11.60
N GLY A 52 0.07 -8.45 12.03
CA GLY A 52 -0.11 -7.49 13.10
C GLY A 52 0.09 -6.04 12.64
N TRP A 53 0.33 -5.81 11.34
CA TRP A 53 0.56 -4.48 10.79
C TRP A 53 -0.69 -3.92 10.16
N ASN A 54 -0.85 -2.59 10.20
CA ASN A 54 -2.08 -1.91 9.83
C ASN A 54 -2.11 -1.49 8.35
N VAL A 55 -3.31 -1.16 7.89
CA VAL A 55 -3.55 -0.49 6.61
C VAL A 55 -4.37 0.75 6.91
N ASP A 56 -3.85 1.93 6.55
CA ASP A 56 -4.54 3.19 6.72
C ASP A 56 -5.19 3.63 5.42
N ARG A 57 -6.37 4.23 5.53
CA ARG A 57 -7.07 4.83 4.39
C ARG A 57 -6.94 6.34 4.47
N VAL A 58 -6.51 6.96 3.37
CA VAL A 58 -6.53 8.41 3.21
C VAL A 58 -7.58 8.74 2.15
N PRO A 59 -8.72 9.34 2.54
CA PRO A 59 -9.77 9.68 1.59
C PRO A 59 -9.27 10.64 0.51
N CYS A 60 -9.78 10.49 -0.71
CA CYS A 60 -9.37 11.34 -1.83
C CYS A 60 -9.59 12.83 -1.56
N THR A 61 -10.59 13.16 -0.76
CA THR A 61 -10.90 14.55 -0.37
C THR A 61 -9.80 15.20 0.47
N ARG A 62 -8.92 14.40 1.08
CA ARG A 62 -7.80 14.89 1.87
C ARG A 62 -6.48 14.92 1.12
N LEU A 63 -6.50 14.56 -0.16
CA LEU A 63 -5.28 14.50 -0.97
C LEU A 63 -5.11 15.79 -1.77
N ARG A 64 -3.85 16.20 -1.93
CA ARG A 64 -3.44 17.28 -2.82
C ARG A 64 -2.89 16.70 -4.11
N PRO A 65 -3.01 17.40 -5.26
CA PRO A 65 -2.29 16.98 -6.46
C PRO A 65 -0.77 16.94 -6.22
N PRO A 66 -0.04 16.02 -6.83
CA PRO A 66 -0.50 15.00 -7.80
C PRO A 66 -1.03 13.72 -7.18
N SER A 67 -1.07 13.58 -5.86
CA SER A 67 -1.54 12.36 -5.20
C SER A 67 -3.05 12.14 -5.32
N GLN A 68 -3.81 13.21 -5.56
CA GLN A 68 -5.23 13.10 -5.82
C GLN A 68 -5.48 12.54 -7.23
N LYS A 69 -6.16 11.41 -7.31
CA LYS A 69 -6.52 10.73 -8.57
C LYS A 69 -8.03 10.49 -8.60
N GLY A 70 -8.79 11.54 -8.96
CA GLY A 70 -10.24 11.43 -9.04
C GLY A 70 -10.86 10.92 -7.75
N PRO A 71 -11.77 9.93 -7.81
CA PRO A 71 -12.45 9.41 -6.62
C PRO A 71 -11.66 8.34 -5.86
N LEU A 72 -10.43 8.04 -6.27
CA LEU A 72 -9.66 6.96 -5.65
C LEU A 72 -9.03 7.41 -4.33
N ASP A 73 -9.31 6.67 -3.26
CA ASP A 73 -8.64 6.85 -2.00
C ASP A 73 -7.26 6.20 -2.03
N ILE A 74 -6.37 6.67 -1.18
CA ILE A 74 -5.07 6.06 -0.97
C ILE A 74 -5.15 5.11 0.22
N TYR A 75 -4.50 3.96 0.09
CA TYR A 75 -4.36 2.95 1.15
C TYR A 75 -2.89 2.72 1.41
N VAL A 76 -2.49 2.86 2.66
CA VAL A 76 -1.08 2.78 3.07
C VAL A 76 -0.89 1.56 3.95
N PHE A 77 -0.08 0.62 3.46
CA PHE A 77 0.24 -0.60 4.20
C PHE A 77 1.49 -0.39 5.04
N ASP A 78 1.37 -0.64 6.34
CA ASP A 78 2.54 -0.71 7.21
C ASP A 78 3.30 -1.99 6.90
N ILE A 79 4.60 -1.86 6.68
CA ILE A 79 5.52 -2.96 6.36
C ILE A 79 6.63 -2.96 7.38
N LYS A 80 6.88 -4.11 8.00
CA LYS A 80 7.88 -4.24 9.06
C LYS A 80 7.63 -3.17 10.14
N LYS A 81 6.45 -3.24 10.74
CA LYS A 81 5.90 -2.18 11.60
C LYS A 81 5.74 -0.90 10.78
N THR A 82 6.44 0.16 11.15
CA THR A 82 6.34 1.45 10.45
C THR A 82 7.61 1.83 9.71
N GLU A 83 8.55 0.90 9.55
CA GLU A 83 9.82 1.18 8.87
C GLU A 83 9.63 1.48 7.39
N CYS A 84 8.67 0.80 6.77
CA CYS A 84 8.35 0.95 5.36
C CYS A 84 6.85 1.10 5.19
N ARG A 85 6.45 1.87 4.18
CA ARG A 85 5.04 2.07 3.81
C ARG A 85 4.86 1.82 2.33
N ILE A 86 3.87 1.00 1.98
CA ILE A 86 3.44 0.87 0.58
C ILE A 86 2.23 1.77 0.40
N VAL A 87 2.36 2.79 -0.44
CA VAL A 87 1.31 3.74 -0.75
C VAL A 87 0.64 3.31 -2.04
N THR A 88 -0.67 3.08 -2.00
CA THR A 88 -1.40 2.48 -3.11
C THR A 88 -2.72 3.19 -3.40
N TRP A 89 -3.18 3.06 -4.65
CA TRP A 89 -4.61 3.22 -4.97
C TRP A 89 -5.20 1.83 -5.14
N ILE A 90 -6.38 1.60 -4.57
CA ILE A 90 -7.05 0.29 -4.67
C ILE A 90 -8.44 0.46 -5.25
N ASN A 91 -8.74 -0.36 -6.27
CA ASN A 91 -10.10 -0.54 -6.76
C ASN A 91 -10.56 -1.94 -6.36
N VAL A 92 -11.36 -2.02 -5.31
CA VAL A 92 -11.84 -3.29 -4.76
C VAL A 92 -12.76 -3.99 -5.76
N ASN A 93 -13.55 -3.23 -6.54
CA ASN A 93 -14.54 -3.77 -7.46
C ASN A 93 -13.89 -4.59 -8.60
N ASN A 94 -12.78 -4.11 -9.15
CA ASN A 94 -12.07 -4.85 -10.20
C ASN A 94 -10.86 -5.64 -9.69
N GLY A 95 -10.60 -5.58 -8.39
CA GLY A 95 -9.53 -6.37 -7.77
C GLY A 95 -8.13 -5.90 -8.15
N THR A 96 -7.90 -4.59 -8.21
CA THR A 96 -6.61 -4.02 -8.62
C THR A 96 -6.00 -3.18 -7.50
N ILE A 97 -4.70 -3.39 -7.26
CA ILE A 97 -3.87 -2.56 -6.40
C ILE A 97 -2.80 -1.90 -7.27
N PHE A 98 -2.82 -0.57 -7.33
CA PHE A 98 -1.80 0.22 -8.03
C PHE A 98 -0.80 0.75 -7.00
N ILE A 99 0.47 0.38 -7.14
CA ILE A 99 1.52 0.90 -6.26
C ILE A 99 1.89 2.30 -6.73
N LYS A 100 1.69 3.28 -5.83
CA LYS A 100 2.11 4.66 -6.06
C LYS A 100 3.56 4.85 -5.66
N ASP A 101 3.90 4.46 -4.43
CA ASP A 101 5.24 4.63 -3.85
C ASP A 101 5.49 3.58 -2.79
N ILE A 102 6.78 3.31 -2.56
CA ILE A 102 7.24 2.56 -1.40
C ILE A 102 8.22 3.46 -0.67
N LEU A 103 7.86 3.85 0.55
CA LEU A 103 8.52 4.91 1.28
C LEU A 103 9.07 4.40 2.62
N SER A 104 10.23 4.92 3.02
CA SER A 104 10.71 4.79 4.39
C SER A 104 9.80 5.58 5.34
N HIS A 105 9.93 5.35 6.65
CA HIS A 105 9.18 6.09 7.65
C HIS A 105 9.35 7.61 7.50
N ALA A 106 10.59 8.06 7.35
CA ALA A 106 10.89 9.49 7.19
C ALA A 106 10.31 10.07 5.90
N ALA A 107 10.44 9.33 4.78
CA ALA A 107 9.88 9.76 3.49
C ALA A 107 8.36 9.80 3.52
N TYR A 108 7.72 8.87 4.23
CA TYR A 108 6.27 8.85 4.39
C TYR A 108 5.79 10.06 5.21
N ASP A 109 6.47 10.41 6.29
CA ASP A 109 6.12 11.60 7.08
C ASP A 109 6.21 12.86 6.22
N LYS A 110 7.24 12.97 5.40
CA LYS A 110 7.39 14.08 4.46
C LYS A 110 6.26 14.12 3.44
N TRP A 111 5.88 12.96 2.90
CA TRP A 111 4.76 12.86 1.96
C TRP A 111 3.45 13.30 2.62
N CYS A 112 3.19 12.89 3.86
CA CYS A 112 2.00 13.29 4.59
C CYS A 112 1.92 14.81 4.75
N ARG A 113 3.03 15.46 5.06
CA ARG A 113 3.06 16.92 5.21
C ARG A 113 2.83 17.64 3.87
N ALA A 114 3.30 17.07 2.78
CA ALA A 114 3.21 17.70 1.45
C ALA A 114 1.88 17.43 0.76
N ASP A 115 1.39 16.18 0.82
CA ASP A 115 0.31 15.70 -0.06
C ASP A 115 -1.02 15.45 0.65
N VAL A 116 -1.04 15.43 1.98
CA VAL A 116 -2.27 15.21 2.77
C VAL A 116 -2.66 16.51 3.49
N LYS A 117 -3.91 16.89 3.29
CA LYS A 117 -4.48 18.08 3.94
C LYS A 117 -4.68 17.86 5.44
#